data_7cf3d62776760dbb36080e49bde07399
#
_entry.id   7cf3d62776760dbb36080e49bde07399
#
_cell.length_a   1.000
_cell.length_b   1.000
_cell.length_c   1.000
_cell.angle_alpha   90.00
_cell.angle_beta   90.00
_cell.angle_gamma   90.00
#
_symmetry.space_group_name_H-M   'P 1'
#
loop_
_entity.id
_entity.type
_entity.pdbx_description
1 polymer ?
#
loop_
_entity_poly.entity_id
_entity_poly.type
_entity_poly.pdbx_seq_one_letter_code
_entity_poly.pdbx_strand_id
1 'polypeptide(L)'
;MSKAVFITGTGTDIGKTYLSGLIVKKLAQAGKNLAYYKAAMSGNDRRTDGSLIPGDALFVEEMSGISQSLDDMCPYVYENAWSPHLASRVEGNPVDLDVVRRGFLKAANDYEYITMEGSGGILCPLCFDERKIQLEDVIKEFELSSILVADAGLGTINSVVLTAEYLSLIHISEPTRPISIS
;
A
#
# COMPACT_ATOMS: atom_id res chain seq x y z
N MET A 1 -8.88 -18.73 -3.92
CA MET A 1 -8.85 -17.27 -3.77
C MET A 1 -7.67 -16.89 -2.91
N SER A 2 -6.85 -15.98 -3.35
CA SER A 2 -5.76 -15.41 -2.55
C SER A 2 -6.33 -14.63 -1.35
N LYS A 3 -5.58 -14.62 -0.24
CA LYS A 3 -5.91 -13.82 0.94
C LYS A 3 -5.10 -12.53 0.87
N ALA A 4 -5.77 -11.41 0.91
CA ALA A 4 -5.10 -10.11 0.84
C ALA A 4 -5.44 -9.25 2.07
N VAL A 5 -4.47 -8.44 2.49
CA VAL A 5 -4.63 -7.45 3.55
C VAL A 5 -4.06 -6.12 3.09
N PHE A 6 -4.73 -5.04 3.45
CA PHE A 6 -4.30 -3.68 3.15
C PHE A 6 -3.67 -3.02 4.36
N ILE A 7 -2.47 -2.49 4.20
CA ILE A 7 -1.75 -1.75 5.24
C ILE A 7 -1.96 -0.26 4.99
N THR A 8 -2.74 0.38 5.83
CA THR A 8 -2.93 1.84 5.81
C THR A 8 -2.35 2.48 7.06
N GLY A 9 -2.41 3.79 7.15
CA GLY A 9 -1.89 4.50 8.31
C GLY A 9 -2.52 5.86 8.52
N THR A 10 -2.21 6.45 9.67
CA THR A 10 -2.65 7.82 10.01
C THR A 10 -1.89 8.91 9.26
N GLY A 11 -0.83 8.55 8.51
CA GLY A 11 0.00 9.50 7.76
C GLY A 11 1.16 8.86 7.02
N THR A 12 2.12 9.69 6.63
CA THR A 12 3.40 9.28 6.03
C THR A 12 4.43 9.03 7.14
N ASP A 13 5.45 8.21 6.86
CA ASP A 13 6.61 7.90 7.74
C ASP A 13 6.27 7.33 9.14
N ILE A 14 5.10 6.70 9.26
CA ILE A 14 4.63 6.07 10.51
C ILE A 14 4.94 4.57 10.61
N GLY A 15 5.77 4.03 9.69
CA GLY A 15 6.23 2.66 9.72
C GLY A 15 5.40 1.65 8.92
N LYS A 16 4.56 2.09 7.96
CA LYS A 16 3.79 1.17 7.09
C LYS A 16 4.69 0.17 6.38
N THR A 17 5.71 0.66 5.67
CA THR A 17 6.64 -0.17 4.89
C THR A 17 7.42 -1.14 5.79
N TYR A 18 7.80 -0.69 6.99
CA TYR A 18 8.46 -1.55 7.97
C TYR A 18 7.54 -2.69 8.43
N LEU A 19 6.27 -2.39 8.78
CA LEU A 19 5.29 -3.40 9.16
C LEU A 19 4.98 -4.35 8.00
N SER A 20 4.81 -3.82 6.77
CA SER A 20 4.61 -4.62 5.57
C SER A 20 5.75 -5.62 5.38
N GLY A 21 7.00 -5.16 5.48
CA GLY A 21 8.19 -6.01 5.41
C GLY A 21 8.23 -7.09 6.49
N LEU A 22 7.83 -6.78 7.72
CA LEU A 22 7.74 -7.78 8.80
C LEU A 22 6.68 -8.84 8.53
N ILE A 23 5.49 -8.45 8.04
CA ILE A 23 4.41 -9.38 7.70
C ILE A 23 4.87 -10.30 6.58
N VAL A 24 5.41 -9.72 5.50
CA VAL A 24 5.93 -10.46 4.35
C VAL A 24 7.02 -11.44 4.78
N LYS A 25 7.98 -10.99 5.59
CA LYS A 25 9.05 -11.84 6.16
C LYS A 25 8.51 -13.01 6.97
N LYS A 26 7.54 -12.74 7.86
CA LYS A 26 6.92 -13.78 8.70
C LYS A 26 6.21 -14.84 7.86
N LEU A 27 5.47 -14.41 6.84
CA LEU A 27 4.78 -15.34 5.95
C LEU A 27 5.79 -16.15 5.11
N ALA A 28 6.85 -15.52 4.60
CA ALA A 28 7.93 -16.19 3.87
C ALA A 28 8.62 -17.26 4.75
N GLN A 29 8.95 -16.91 5.99
CA GLN A 29 9.53 -17.85 6.96
C GLN A 29 8.61 -19.02 7.31
N ALA A 30 7.30 -18.81 7.21
CA ALA A 30 6.30 -19.87 7.37
C ALA A 30 6.07 -20.70 6.08
N GLY A 31 6.89 -20.51 5.05
CA GLY A 31 6.82 -21.23 3.78
C GLY A 31 5.59 -20.90 2.94
N LYS A 32 5.01 -19.70 3.12
CA LYS A 32 3.84 -19.28 2.35
C LYS A 32 4.23 -18.70 1.00
N ASN A 33 3.40 -18.96 -0.01
CA ASN A 33 3.50 -18.32 -1.32
C ASN A 33 2.82 -16.96 -1.26
N LEU A 34 3.61 -15.88 -1.31
CA LEU A 34 3.11 -14.54 -1.01
C LEU A 34 3.72 -13.46 -1.90
N ALA A 35 3.00 -12.34 -2.01
CA ALA A 35 3.42 -11.13 -2.71
C ALA A 35 3.29 -9.89 -1.83
N TYR A 36 4.09 -8.89 -2.15
CA TYR A 36 3.88 -7.50 -1.76
C TYR A 36 3.36 -6.70 -2.96
N TYR A 37 2.46 -5.76 -2.70
CA TYR A 37 1.92 -4.89 -3.75
C TYR A 37 1.65 -3.48 -3.22
N LYS A 38 1.94 -2.46 -4.03
CA LYS A 38 1.64 -1.06 -3.75
C LYS A 38 1.19 -0.36 -5.03
N ALA A 39 0.06 0.34 -4.97
CA ALA A 39 -0.52 0.96 -6.17
C ALA A 39 0.38 2.04 -6.78
N ALA A 40 1.01 2.87 -5.94
CA ALA A 40 1.90 3.95 -6.36
C ALA A 40 2.93 4.26 -5.27
N MET A 41 4.15 4.58 -5.68
CA MET A 41 5.26 5.03 -4.82
C MET A 41 5.81 6.35 -5.34
N SER A 42 6.15 7.26 -4.43
CA SER A 42 6.78 8.55 -4.73
C SER A 42 8.02 8.76 -3.88
N GLY A 43 8.95 9.61 -4.34
CA GLY A 43 10.23 9.85 -3.66
C GLY A 43 11.24 8.74 -3.90
N ASN A 44 11.35 8.28 -5.14
CA ASN A 44 12.21 7.15 -5.49
C ASN A 44 13.48 7.61 -6.19
N ASP A 45 14.58 6.96 -5.88
CA ASP A 45 15.88 7.22 -6.48
C ASP A 45 15.95 6.68 -7.92
N ARG A 46 16.80 7.31 -8.72
CA ARG A 46 17.05 6.94 -10.10
C ARG A 46 18.33 6.10 -10.25
N ARG A 47 18.23 5.01 -11.00
CA ARG A 47 19.42 4.22 -11.40
C ARG A 47 20.26 4.96 -12.43
N THR A 48 21.47 4.47 -12.66
CA THR A 48 22.38 5.00 -13.68
C THR A 48 21.86 4.87 -15.11
N ASP A 49 20.96 3.92 -15.36
CA ASP A 49 20.28 3.73 -16.65
C ASP A 49 19.04 4.62 -16.83
N GLY A 50 18.72 5.44 -15.82
CA GLY A 50 17.59 6.34 -15.81
C GLY A 50 16.28 5.76 -15.30
N SER A 51 16.18 4.46 -15.02
CA SER A 51 15.00 3.84 -14.41
C SER A 51 14.89 4.20 -12.92
N LEU A 52 13.66 4.21 -12.37
CA LEU A 52 13.43 4.45 -10.96
C LEU A 52 13.53 3.13 -10.17
N ILE A 53 13.97 3.25 -8.92
CA ILE A 53 14.02 2.15 -7.96
C ILE A 53 12.76 2.26 -7.08
N PRO A 54 11.83 1.30 -7.09
CA PRO A 54 10.67 1.34 -6.20
C PRO A 54 11.11 1.08 -4.75
N GLY A 55 11.47 2.15 -4.02
CA GLY A 55 12.19 2.09 -2.75
C GLY A 55 11.50 1.25 -1.67
N ASP A 56 10.17 1.42 -1.49
CA ASP A 56 9.44 0.61 -0.50
C ASP A 56 9.41 -0.88 -0.89
N ALA A 57 9.28 -1.19 -2.19
CA ALA A 57 9.29 -2.55 -2.68
C ALA A 57 10.67 -3.20 -2.48
N LEU A 58 11.74 -2.48 -2.80
CA LEU A 58 13.12 -2.92 -2.57
C LEU A 58 13.36 -3.18 -1.07
N PHE A 59 12.92 -2.27 -0.20
CA PHE A 59 13.05 -2.45 1.25
C PHE A 59 12.33 -3.72 1.73
N VAL A 60 11.11 -3.99 1.24
CA VAL A 60 10.36 -5.20 1.60
C VAL A 60 11.03 -6.46 1.06
N GLU A 61 11.54 -6.43 -0.18
CA GLU A 61 12.31 -7.53 -0.78
C GLU A 61 13.55 -7.86 0.06
N GLU A 62 14.39 -6.86 0.36
CA GLU A 62 15.62 -7.03 1.15
C GLU A 62 15.34 -7.54 2.58
N MET A 63 14.28 -7.01 3.22
CA MET A 63 13.91 -7.43 4.59
C MET A 63 13.39 -8.86 4.64
N SER A 64 12.61 -9.26 3.64
CA SER A 64 11.85 -10.52 3.65
C SER A 64 12.55 -11.66 2.90
N GLY A 65 13.37 -11.34 1.91
CA GLY A 65 14.03 -12.31 1.03
C GLY A 65 13.09 -12.96 0.02
N ILE A 66 11.96 -12.33 -0.32
CA ILE A 66 11.08 -12.84 -1.38
C ILE A 66 11.67 -12.58 -2.76
N SER A 67 11.30 -13.40 -3.73
CA SER A 67 11.83 -13.34 -5.10
C SER A 67 10.86 -12.72 -6.12
N GLN A 68 9.86 -11.96 -5.66
CA GLN A 68 8.95 -11.24 -6.54
C GLN A 68 9.70 -10.12 -7.29
N SER A 69 9.42 -9.94 -8.58
CA SER A 69 10.00 -8.83 -9.34
C SER A 69 9.52 -7.48 -8.79
N LEU A 70 10.44 -6.53 -8.63
CA LEU A 70 10.11 -5.17 -8.19
C LEU A 70 9.08 -4.48 -9.11
N ASP A 71 9.13 -4.75 -10.41
CA ASP A 71 8.19 -4.21 -11.40
C ASP A 71 6.76 -4.76 -11.18
N ASP A 72 6.63 -5.96 -10.62
CA ASP A 72 5.34 -6.57 -10.28
C ASP A 72 4.81 -6.10 -8.91
N MET A 73 5.65 -5.46 -8.10
CA MET A 73 5.26 -4.94 -6.78
C MET A 73 4.60 -3.56 -6.85
N CYS A 74 4.94 -2.73 -7.85
CA CYS A 74 4.39 -1.39 -7.97
C CYS A 74 4.33 -0.91 -9.42
N PRO A 75 3.14 -0.66 -9.97
CA PRO A 75 2.99 -0.20 -11.35
C PRO A 75 3.31 1.29 -11.55
N TYR A 76 3.26 2.11 -10.50
CA TYR A 76 3.49 3.54 -10.58
C TYR A 76 4.59 3.98 -9.62
N VAL A 77 5.75 4.30 -10.17
CA VAL A 77 6.94 4.74 -9.41
C VAL A 77 7.28 6.16 -9.87
N TYR A 78 7.32 7.11 -8.91
CA TYR A 78 7.60 8.51 -9.16
C TYR A 78 8.87 8.97 -8.44
N GLU A 79 9.65 9.84 -9.11
CA GLU A 79 10.88 10.41 -8.55
C GLU A 79 10.58 11.46 -7.48
N ASN A 80 9.59 12.33 -7.73
CA ASN A 80 9.27 13.42 -6.82
C ASN A 80 8.65 12.90 -5.51
N ALA A 81 9.23 13.31 -4.36
CA ALA A 81 8.76 12.96 -3.02
C ALA A 81 7.51 13.76 -2.60
N TRP A 82 6.46 13.70 -3.42
CA TRP A 82 5.17 14.36 -3.19
C TRP A 82 4.07 13.30 -3.06
N SER A 83 2.85 13.76 -2.73
CA SER A 83 1.70 12.86 -2.80
C SER A 83 1.52 12.30 -4.22
N PRO A 84 1.10 11.03 -4.37
CA PRO A 84 1.04 10.37 -5.68
C PRO A 84 0.32 11.16 -6.76
N HIS A 85 -0.81 11.80 -6.44
CA HIS A 85 -1.57 12.60 -7.42
C HIS A 85 -0.79 13.80 -7.97
N LEU A 86 0.06 14.42 -7.14
CA LEU A 86 0.87 15.56 -7.58
C LEU A 86 2.10 15.10 -8.35
N ALA A 87 2.79 14.08 -7.85
CA ALA A 87 3.93 13.48 -8.54
C ALA A 87 3.51 12.96 -9.94
N SER A 88 2.43 12.21 -10.01
CA SER A 88 1.89 11.65 -11.26
C SER A 88 1.53 12.73 -12.29
N ARG A 89 0.96 13.85 -11.83
CA ARG A 89 0.63 14.99 -12.71
C ARG A 89 1.88 15.64 -13.28
N VAL A 90 2.85 15.93 -12.41
CA VAL A 90 4.08 16.64 -12.82
C VAL A 90 4.95 15.76 -13.72
N GLU A 91 5.00 14.46 -13.45
CA GLU A 91 5.75 13.49 -14.25
C GLU A 91 4.97 12.97 -15.48
N GLY A 92 3.73 13.41 -15.67
CA GLY A 92 2.92 13.09 -16.86
C GLY A 92 2.49 11.62 -16.95
N ASN A 93 2.43 10.92 -15.81
CA ASN A 93 2.04 9.51 -15.73
C ASN A 93 0.94 9.30 -14.68
N PRO A 94 -0.31 9.72 -14.98
CA PRO A 94 -1.42 9.65 -14.03
C PRO A 94 -1.80 8.21 -13.68
N VAL A 95 -2.13 7.97 -12.40
CA VAL A 95 -2.56 6.65 -11.93
C VAL A 95 -3.88 6.27 -12.59
N ASP A 96 -3.91 5.08 -13.19
CA ASP A 96 -5.10 4.43 -13.74
C ASP A 96 -5.45 3.22 -12.88
N LEU A 97 -6.69 3.19 -12.35
CA LEU A 97 -7.17 2.10 -11.49
C LEU A 97 -7.19 0.75 -12.23
N ASP A 98 -7.42 0.75 -13.54
CA ASP A 98 -7.38 -0.48 -14.34
C ASP A 98 -5.97 -1.09 -14.42
N VAL A 99 -4.93 -0.26 -14.42
CA VAL A 99 -3.53 -0.73 -14.35
C VAL A 99 -3.26 -1.33 -12.97
N VAL A 100 -3.67 -0.63 -11.91
CA VAL A 100 -3.56 -1.12 -10.52
C VAL A 100 -4.31 -2.45 -10.37
N ARG A 101 -5.53 -2.54 -10.91
CA ARG A 101 -6.33 -3.76 -10.89
C ARG A 101 -5.63 -4.92 -11.58
N ARG A 102 -5.11 -4.73 -12.79
CA ARG A 102 -4.40 -5.78 -13.53
C ARG A 102 -3.18 -6.29 -12.77
N GLY A 103 -2.39 -5.39 -12.17
CA GLY A 103 -1.23 -5.77 -11.37
C GLY A 103 -1.62 -6.57 -10.12
N PHE A 104 -2.64 -6.11 -9.40
CA PHE A 104 -3.15 -6.82 -8.23
C PHE A 104 -3.71 -8.21 -8.59
N LEU A 105 -4.51 -8.32 -9.67
CA LEU A 105 -5.07 -9.59 -10.11
C LEU A 105 -3.98 -10.57 -10.60
N LYS A 106 -2.91 -10.07 -11.24
CA LYS A 106 -1.73 -10.89 -11.55
C LYS A 106 -1.14 -11.47 -10.26
N ALA A 107 -0.88 -10.64 -9.26
CA ALA A 107 -0.39 -11.11 -7.98
C ALA A 107 -1.36 -12.10 -7.31
N ALA A 108 -2.68 -11.84 -7.37
CA ALA A 108 -3.69 -12.72 -6.79
C ALA A 108 -3.81 -14.09 -7.50
N ASN A 109 -3.41 -14.17 -8.76
CA ASN A 109 -3.36 -15.42 -9.50
C ASN A 109 -2.11 -16.26 -9.15
N ASP A 110 -0.97 -15.60 -8.94
CA ASP A 110 0.32 -16.24 -8.79
C ASP A 110 0.66 -16.56 -7.32
N TYR A 111 0.02 -15.88 -6.36
CA TYR A 111 0.32 -15.96 -4.93
C TYR A 111 -0.91 -16.23 -4.07
N GLU A 112 -0.70 -16.94 -2.95
CA GLU A 112 -1.77 -17.27 -1.99
C GLU A 112 -2.07 -16.12 -1.01
N TYR A 113 -1.06 -15.30 -0.70
CA TYR A 113 -1.15 -14.19 0.25
C TYR A 113 -0.62 -12.92 -0.39
N ILE A 114 -1.31 -11.80 -0.19
CA ILE A 114 -0.89 -10.50 -0.68
C ILE A 114 -0.90 -9.50 0.47
N THR A 115 0.23 -8.86 0.70
CA THR A 115 0.32 -7.68 1.55
C THR A 115 0.32 -6.45 0.64
N MET A 116 -0.80 -5.73 0.61
CA MET A 116 -0.92 -4.49 -0.15
C MET A 116 -0.72 -3.29 0.76
N GLU A 117 0.16 -2.37 0.38
CA GLU A 117 0.47 -1.17 1.16
C GLU A 117 -0.10 0.09 0.51
N GLY A 118 -0.68 0.96 1.32
CA GLY A 118 -1.15 2.27 0.90
C GLY A 118 -0.08 3.35 0.97
N SER A 119 -0.28 4.44 0.22
CA SER A 119 0.57 5.63 0.23
C SER A 119 -0.02 6.70 1.15
N GLY A 120 0.75 7.18 2.14
CA GLY A 120 0.26 8.18 3.10
C GLY A 120 -0.86 7.66 4.01
N GLY A 121 -1.84 8.50 4.28
CA GLY A 121 -3.05 8.17 5.04
C GLY A 121 -4.19 7.68 4.14
N ILE A 122 -5.30 7.21 4.75
CA ILE A 122 -6.43 6.58 4.04
C ILE A 122 -7.08 7.47 2.97
N LEU A 123 -7.08 8.78 3.16
CA LEU A 123 -7.63 9.76 2.22
C LEU A 123 -6.59 10.27 1.21
N CYS A 124 -5.43 9.60 1.09
CA CYS A 124 -4.41 10.00 0.14
C CYS A 124 -4.93 9.88 -1.30
N PRO A 125 -4.92 10.96 -2.10
CA PRO A 125 -5.31 10.91 -3.49
C PRO A 125 -4.20 10.26 -4.33
N LEU A 126 -4.59 9.34 -5.21
CA LEU A 126 -3.73 8.72 -6.21
C LEU A 126 -3.78 9.48 -7.55
N CYS A 127 -4.96 9.98 -7.91
CA CYS A 127 -5.18 10.83 -9.07
C CYS A 127 -6.29 11.85 -8.78
N PHE A 128 -6.12 13.11 -9.20
CA PHE A 128 -7.09 14.18 -9.01
C PHE A 128 -7.37 14.98 -10.30
N ASP A 129 -7.01 14.42 -11.45
CA ASP A 129 -7.26 15.05 -12.73
C ASP A 129 -8.69 14.76 -13.22
N GLU A 130 -8.86 14.16 -14.39
CA GLU A 130 -10.18 13.83 -14.94
C GLU A 130 -10.89 12.72 -14.11
N ARG A 131 -10.11 11.81 -13.53
CA ARG A 131 -10.58 10.76 -12.63
C ARG A 131 -10.13 11.07 -11.20
N LYS A 132 -11.06 11.09 -10.28
CA LYS A 132 -10.76 11.21 -8.85
C LYS A 132 -10.58 9.81 -8.27
N ILE A 133 -9.33 9.40 -8.08
CA ILE A 133 -8.97 8.11 -7.50
C ILE A 133 -8.31 8.36 -6.16
N GLN A 134 -8.89 7.82 -5.10
CA GLN A 134 -8.35 7.86 -3.75
C GLN A 134 -7.89 6.45 -3.32
N LEU A 135 -7.12 6.40 -2.26
CA LEU A 135 -6.63 5.13 -1.72
C LEU A 135 -7.78 4.21 -1.26
N GLU A 136 -8.86 4.80 -0.75
CA GLU A 136 -10.07 4.06 -0.36
C GLU A 136 -10.76 3.35 -1.53
N ASP A 137 -10.67 3.90 -2.74
CA ASP A 137 -11.25 3.27 -3.93
C ASP A 137 -10.57 1.93 -4.24
N VAL A 138 -9.25 1.85 -3.97
CA VAL A 138 -8.48 0.60 -4.09
C VAL A 138 -8.93 -0.44 -3.06
N ILE A 139 -9.18 -0.02 -1.80
CA ILE A 139 -9.67 -0.92 -0.75
C ILE A 139 -11.04 -1.47 -1.11
N LYS A 140 -11.95 -0.59 -1.57
CA LYS A 140 -13.30 -0.96 -1.98
C LYS A 140 -13.30 -1.88 -3.21
N GLU A 141 -12.46 -1.55 -4.21
CA GLU A 141 -12.34 -2.32 -5.45
C GLU A 141 -11.93 -3.78 -5.21
N PHE A 142 -11.04 -4.01 -4.25
CA PHE A 142 -10.52 -5.36 -3.96
C PHE A 142 -11.11 -5.97 -2.69
N GLU A 143 -12.08 -5.33 -2.06
CA GLU A 143 -12.75 -5.79 -0.82
C GLU A 143 -11.74 -6.18 0.28
N LEU A 144 -10.72 -5.33 0.49
CA LEU A 144 -9.59 -5.64 1.37
C LEU A 144 -9.89 -5.32 2.83
N SER A 145 -9.66 -6.27 3.72
CA SER A 145 -9.52 -5.97 5.15
C SER A 145 -8.28 -5.12 5.40
N SER A 146 -8.36 -4.17 6.35
CA SER A 146 -7.28 -3.21 6.58
C SER A 146 -6.63 -3.36 7.96
N ILE A 147 -5.30 -3.13 7.99
CA ILE A 147 -4.53 -2.93 9.23
C ILE A 147 -4.14 -1.45 9.28
N LEU A 148 -4.54 -0.77 10.36
CA LEU A 148 -4.19 0.63 10.61
C LEU A 148 -2.88 0.72 11.38
N VAL A 149 -1.89 1.38 10.80
CA VAL A 149 -0.60 1.72 11.43
C VAL A 149 -0.65 3.16 11.93
N ALA A 150 -0.20 3.37 13.14
CA ALA A 150 -0.11 4.70 13.73
C ALA A 150 1.17 4.82 14.58
N ASP A 151 1.67 6.04 14.71
CA ASP A 151 2.70 6.36 15.69
C ASP A 151 2.14 6.25 17.12
N ALA A 152 2.97 5.83 18.07
CA ALA A 152 2.63 5.76 19.48
C ALA A 152 2.93 7.06 20.25
N GLY A 153 3.30 8.14 19.55
CA GLY A 153 3.66 9.41 20.14
C GLY A 153 2.46 10.20 20.68
N LEU A 154 2.77 11.29 21.39
CA LEU A 154 1.78 12.22 21.92
C LEU A 154 0.97 12.87 20.79
N GLY A 155 -0.36 12.89 20.91
CA GLY A 155 -1.28 13.49 19.93
C GLY A 155 -1.85 12.49 18.91
N THR A 156 -1.40 11.25 18.87
CA THR A 156 -1.83 10.26 17.88
C THR A 156 -3.27 9.77 18.08
N ILE A 157 -3.83 9.85 19.29
CA ILE A 157 -5.17 9.33 19.61
C ILE A 157 -6.23 9.89 18.66
N ASN A 158 -6.22 11.21 18.41
CA ASN A 158 -7.18 11.85 17.52
C ASN A 158 -7.11 11.29 16.08
N SER A 159 -5.92 11.19 15.51
CA SER A 159 -5.73 10.68 14.15
C SER A 159 -6.08 9.19 14.04
N VAL A 160 -5.77 8.40 15.06
CA VAL A 160 -6.14 6.97 15.11
C VAL A 160 -7.66 6.80 15.15
N VAL A 161 -8.34 7.51 16.06
CA VAL A 161 -9.81 7.40 16.20
C VAL A 161 -10.51 7.85 14.91
N LEU A 162 -10.15 9.01 14.37
CA LEU A 162 -10.76 9.50 13.12
C LEU A 162 -10.51 8.55 11.94
N THR A 163 -9.30 8.00 11.82
CA THR A 163 -8.99 7.07 10.73
C THR A 163 -9.71 5.73 10.92
N ALA A 164 -9.79 5.22 12.14
CA ALA A 164 -10.49 3.97 12.44
C ALA A 164 -12.00 4.09 12.18
N GLU A 165 -12.62 5.20 12.61
CA GLU A 165 -14.03 5.48 12.31
C GLU A 165 -14.28 5.57 10.80
N TYR A 166 -13.39 6.26 10.07
CA TYR A 166 -13.49 6.36 8.61
C TYR A 166 -13.35 5.00 7.93
N LEU A 167 -12.38 4.17 8.36
CA LEU A 167 -12.20 2.82 7.86
C LEU A 167 -13.44 1.94 8.13
N SER A 168 -14.09 2.11 9.29
CA SER A 168 -15.32 1.38 9.59
C SER A 168 -16.44 1.68 8.60
N LEU A 169 -16.51 2.93 8.10
CA LEU A 169 -17.50 3.32 7.08
C LEU A 169 -17.19 2.72 5.70
N ILE A 170 -15.90 2.52 5.37
CA ILE A 170 -15.49 1.91 4.10
C ILE A 170 -15.81 0.40 4.08
N HIS A 171 -15.67 -0.27 5.23
CA HIS A 171 -15.85 -1.72 5.38
C HIS A 171 -17.28 -2.13 5.77
N ILE A 172 -18.30 -1.30 5.54
CA ILE A 172 -19.69 -1.60 5.85
C ILE A 172 -20.24 -2.77 5.00
N SER A 173 -19.66 -3.93 5.13
CA SER A 173 -20.35 -5.18 4.79
C SER A 173 -20.35 -6.19 5.94
N GLU A 174 -19.52 -5.99 6.99
CA GLU A 174 -19.59 -6.79 8.25
C GLU A 174 -18.86 -6.06 9.39
N PRO A 175 -19.40 -5.94 10.60
CA PRO A 175 -18.71 -5.34 11.74
C PRO A 175 -17.68 -6.31 12.32
N THR A 176 -16.41 -6.14 11.97
CA THR A 176 -15.32 -6.82 12.68
C THR A 176 -14.96 -6.04 13.94
N ARG A 177 -15.02 -6.71 15.10
CA ARG A 177 -14.62 -6.13 16.38
C ARG A 177 -13.15 -5.74 16.38
N PRO A 178 -12.76 -4.55 16.90
CA PRO A 178 -11.36 -4.20 17.09
C PRO A 178 -10.69 -5.23 18.00
N ILE A 179 -9.57 -5.79 17.57
CA ILE A 179 -8.69 -6.57 18.45
C ILE A 179 -7.76 -5.57 19.12
N SER A 180 -7.95 -5.32 20.39
CA SER A 180 -7.01 -4.60 21.25
C SER A 180 -5.83 -5.52 21.54
N ILE A 181 -4.63 -5.16 21.10
CA ILE A 181 -3.39 -5.79 21.53
C ILE A 181 -2.85 -4.93 22.68
N SER A 182 -2.99 -5.44 23.89
CA SER A 182 -2.34 -4.92 25.11
C SER A 182 -0.94 -5.44 25.20
#